data_67ea505a810f527f33650428b7088df7
#
_entry.id   67ea505a810f527f33650428b7088df7
#
_cell.length_a   1.000
_cell.length_b   1.000
_cell.length_c   1.000
_cell.angle_alpha   90.00
_cell.angle_beta   90.00
_cell.angle_gamma   90.00
#
_symmetry.space_group_name_H-M   'P 1'
#
loop_
_entity.id
_entity.type
_entity.pdbx_description
1 polymer ?
#
loop_
_entity_poly.entity_id
_entity_poly.type
_entity_poly.pdbx_seq_one_letter_code
_entity_poly.pdbx_strand_id
1 'polypeptide(L)'
;MDFTNHYRTFPGALAPVFGHMVAEQMFRMWDGMRKAGTLGPAEKFTIAEFGAGDGAMAESVLDYIDQQAATNPDPRWREFKQQAIYACYDRSPALSEIQRKRNSRFGARFDARQGDATNPSATIARASLKGVILSNELPDCFSVYKVILNADGSAEIAFTVPSVPSQVWQRIEASIPAAARNLIKKDDDAISHKLFADKSHQKTGAAHDRVYLSHAGFSAILDAFNAGSSYEDNVKLLQFQELYVPASVMPELAEHLRRYAPSYAYALTKNGKGMVTYINLGEGKFIQGAGAALKAGYVITIDYGSNWEGTLGQEFDHLRMYGPGSSQSHADPYHSPTLNDMTTDVNFSHIAAEGKSVGLEAMYFGPQHSLQMGTPVNLDQLPSSRPQTPDETADFQQWAGLFYSWEAYKVLIQQKDHTDAAYRYPGDGAEALAIPENGLSPVERQRLAEIAKKLAH
;
A
#
# COMPACT_ATOMS: atom_id res chain seq x y z
N MET A 1 -15.18 -13.09 -6.37
CA MET A 1 -13.82 -13.63 -6.31
C MET A 1 -13.65 -14.29 -4.95
N ASP A 2 -13.19 -15.53 -4.93
CA ASP A 2 -12.82 -16.20 -3.68
C ASP A 2 -11.37 -15.82 -3.36
N PHE A 3 -11.18 -14.74 -2.61
CA PHE A 3 -9.87 -14.22 -2.23
C PHE A 3 -9.06 -15.21 -1.40
N THR A 4 -9.73 -16.16 -0.73
CA THR A 4 -9.07 -17.09 0.20
C THR A 4 -8.19 -18.13 -0.49
N ASN A 5 -8.41 -18.40 -1.77
CA ASN A 5 -7.70 -19.46 -2.50
C ASN A 5 -6.64 -18.95 -3.50
N HIS A 6 -6.60 -17.65 -3.80
CA HIS A 6 -5.74 -17.10 -4.86
C HIS A 6 -4.75 -16.03 -4.39
N TYR A 7 -4.93 -15.46 -3.20
CA TYR A 7 -4.05 -14.44 -2.67
C TYR A 7 -3.66 -14.80 -1.23
N ARG A 8 -2.37 -15.01 -1.02
CA ARG A 8 -1.82 -15.33 0.30
C ARG A 8 -0.73 -14.31 0.65
N THR A 9 -0.89 -13.69 1.80
CA THR A 9 0.09 -12.80 2.41
C THR A 9 0.90 -13.54 3.48
N PHE A 10 2.03 -12.98 3.92
CA PHE A 10 2.83 -13.56 5.00
C PHE A 10 2.01 -13.82 6.29
N PRO A 11 1.16 -12.89 6.78
CA PRO A 11 0.31 -13.17 7.93
C PRO A 11 -0.57 -14.41 7.77
N GLY A 12 -1.15 -14.60 6.60
CA GLY A 12 -2.00 -15.77 6.33
C GLY A 12 -1.20 -17.06 6.16
N ALA A 13 -0.08 -17.00 5.44
CA ALA A 13 0.78 -18.15 5.16
C ALA A 13 1.52 -18.65 6.41
N LEU A 14 1.98 -17.74 7.26
CA LEU A 14 2.72 -18.02 8.50
C LEU A 14 1.84 -17.94 9.76
N ALA A 15 0.51 -17.95 9.61
CA ALA A 15 -0.38 -17.97 10.77
C ALA A 15 -0.19 -19.23 11.60
N PRO A 16 -0.23 -19.15 12.94
CA PRO A 16 -0.40 -17.93 13.75
C PRO A 16 0.93 -17.22 14.09
N VAL A 17 2.08 -17.74 13.69
CA VAL A 17 3.42 -17.33 14.16
C VAL A 17 3.72 -15.87 13.78
N PHE A 18 3.31 -15.42 12.60
CA PHE A 18 3.47 -14.01 12.21
C PHE A 18 2.75 -13.06 13.17
N GLY A 19 1.49 -13.38 13.52
CA GLY A 19 0.72 -12.61 14.49
C GLY A 19 1.34 -12.65 15.90
N HIS A 20 2.01 -13.76 16.30
CA HIS A 20 2.74 -13.84 17.56
C HIS A 20 3.91 -12.86 17.59
N MET A 21 4.70 -12.75 16.52
CA MET A 21 5.78 -11.76 16.40
C MET A 21 5.24 -10.33 16.52
N VAL A 22 4.15 -10.04 15.82
CA VAL A 22 3.50 -8.74 15.90
C VAL A 22 3.02 -8.47 17.32
N ALA A 23 2.41 -9.43 18.03
CA ALA A 23 1.93 -9.28 19.40
C ALA A 23 3.08 -8.97 20.38
N GLU A 24 4.23 -9.60 20.22
CA GLU A 24 5.44 -9.30 21.03
C GLU A 24 5.92 -7.87 20.81
N GLN A 25 5.93 -7.39 19.57
CA GLN A 25 6.29 -5.99 19.30
C GLN A 25 5.26 -5.03 19.92
N MET A 26 3.96 -5.34 19.83
CA MET A 26 2.90 -4.55 20.45
C MET A 26 3.04 -4.50 21.98
N PHE A 27 3.39 -5.64 22.61
CA PHE A 27 3.64 -5.70 24.04
C PHE A 27 4.81 -4.79 24.46
N ARG A 28 5.91 -4.82 23.70
CA ARG A 28 7.08 -3.97 23.97
C ARG A 28 6.76 -2.49 23.78
N MET A 29 5.99 -2.13 22.76
CA MET A 29 5.52 -0.76 22.51
C MET A 29 4.61 -0.28 23.64
N TRP A 30 3.68 -1.14 24.08
CA TRP A 30 2.83 -0.87 25.22
C TRP A 30 3.64 -0.64 26.51
N ASP A 31 4.57 -1.53 26.82
CA ASP A 31 5.45 -1.43 28.01
C ASP A 31 6.27 -0.15 27.97
N GLY A 32 6.81 0.21 26.80
CA GLY A 32 7.51 1.47 26.59
C GLY A 32 6.62 2.68 26.88
N MET A 33 5.44 2.75 26.33
CA MET A 33 4.47 3.83 26.57
C MET A 33 4.04 3.91 28.05
N ARG A 34 3.91 2.76 28.72
CA ARG A 34 3.63 2.69 30.16
C ARG A 34 4.77 3.28 30.98
N LYS A 35 6.00 2.89 30.69
CA LYS A 35 7.22 3.39 31.37
C LYS A 35 7.45 4.87 31.16
N ALA A 36 7.18 5.37 29.95
CA ALA A 36 7.26 6.80 29.62
C ALA A 36 6.12 7.64 30.21
N GLY A 37 5.08 7.01 30.77
CA GLY A 37 3.91 7.71 31.29
C GLY A 37 2.96 8.25 30.22
N THR A 38 3.19 7.94 28.94
CA THR A 38 2.31 8.36 27.84
C THR A 38 1.03 7.56 27.75
N LEU A 39 1.00 6.35 28.35
CA LEU A 39 -0.18 5.51 28.50
C LEU A 39 -0.46 5.25 29.99
N GLY A 40 -1.60 5.77 30.49
CA GLY A 40 -2.02 5.57 31.88
C GLY A 40 -2.56 4.15 32.14
N PRO A 41 -2.67 3.74 33.44
CA PRO A 41 -3.09 2.37 33.81
C PRO A 41 -4.54 2.03 33.42
N ALA A 42 -5.41 3.04 33.29
CA ALA A 42 -6.81 2.87 32.91
C ALA A 42 -7.06 3.16 31.42
N GLU A 43 -6.06 3.65 30.69
CA GLU A 43 -6.20 3.96 29.26
C GLU A 43 -6.09 2.71 28.42
N LYS A 44 -6.72 2.73 27.24
CA LYS A 44 -6.63 1.63 26.29
C LYS A 44 -5.43 1.82 25.36
N PHE A 45 -4.77 0.70 25.07
CA PHE A 45 -3.79 0.59 23.99
C PHE A 45 -4.50 0.02 22.77
N THR A 46 -4.70 0.85 21.76
CA THR A 46 -5.44 0.47 20.57
C THR A 46 -4.49 0.03 19.46
N ILE A 47 -4.69 -1.16 18.94
CA ILE A 47 -4.05 -1.67 17.73
C ILE A 47 -5.07 -1.46 16.60
N ALA A 48 -4.84 -0.49 15.73
CA ALA A 48 -5.71 -0.12 14.63
C ALA A 48 -5.10 -0.62 13.32
N GLU A 49 -5.59 -1.71 12.78
CA GLU A 49 -5.12 -2.29 11.52
C GLU A 49 -5.97 -1.81 10.35
N PHE A 50 -5.33 -1.19 9.36
CA PHE A 50 -5.94 -0.84 8.09
C PHE A 50 -5.61 -1.90 7.04
N GLY A 51 -6.62 -2.30 6.23
CA GLY A 51 -6.45 -3.36 5.25
C GLY A 51 -6.34 -4.75 5.86
N ALA A 52 -7.09 -5.02 6.94
CA ALA A 52 -6.98 -6.23 7.75
C ALA A 52 -7.43 -7.54 7.04
N GLY A 53 -7.79 -7.49 5.76
CA GLY A 53 -8.24 -8.65 5.01
C GLY A 53 -9.38 -9.40 5.70
N ASP A 54 -9.20 -10.68 5.96
CA ASP A 54 -10.19 -11.52 6.64
C ASP A 54 -10.11 -11.48 8.19
N GLY A 55 -9.16 -10.71 8.74
CA GLY A 55 -8.96 -10.55 10.19
C GLY A 55 -8.13 -11.65 10.85
N ALA A 56 -7.39 -12.45 10.08
CA ALA A 56 -6.57 -13.55 10.62
C ALA A 56 -5.40 -13.07 11.48
N MET A 57 -4.80 -11.90 11.14
CA MET A 57 -3.73 -11.33 11.95
C MET A 57 -4.27 -10.88 13.32
N ALA A 58 -5.43 -10.21 13.35
CA ALA A 58 -6.09 -9.83 14.60
C ALA A 58 -6.37 -11.05 15.50
N GLU A 59 -6.87 -12.14 14.91
CA GLU A 59 -7.10 -13.40 15.61
C GLU A 59 -5.81 -13.92 16.24
N SER A 60 -4.75 -14.04 15.46
CA SER A 60 -3.45 -14.57 15.93
C SER A 60 -2.82 -13.70 17.02
N VAL A 61 -2.91 -12.37 16.88
CA VAL A 61 -2.39 -11.42 17.88
C VAL A 61 -3.16 -11.54 19.21
N LEU A 62 -4.49 -11.52 19.16
CA LEU A 62 -5.33 -11.57 20.36
C LEU A 62 -5.24 -12.92 21.07
N ASP A 63 -5.17 -14.03 20.34
CA ASP A 63 -4.96 -15.36 20.91
C ASP A 63 -3.61 -15.46 21.63
N TYR A 64 -2.56 -14.93 21.02
CA TYR A 64 -1.24 -14.91 21.65
C TYR A 64 -1.24 -14.09 22.93
N ILE A 65 -1.84 -12.90 22.92
CA ILE A 65 -2.00 -12.07 24.13
C ILE A 65 -2.75 -12.85 25.22
N ASP A 66 -3.79 -13.59 24.87
CA ASP A 66 -4.56 -14.40 25.81
C ASP A 66 -3.74 -15.57 26.38
N GLN A 67 -3.00 -16.25 25.53
CA GLN A 67 -2.10 -17.31 25.92
C GLN A 67 -1.02 -16.81 26.89
N GLN A 68 -0.34 -15.71 26.53
CA GLN A 68 0.72 -15.12 27.38
C GLN A 68 0.14 -14.64 28.72
N ALA A 69 -1.02 -14.00 28.73
CA ALA A 69 -1.64 -13.55 29.96
C ALA A 69 -2.03 -14.71 30.90
N ALA A 70 -2.31 -15.90 30.36
CA ALA A 70 -2.66 -17.09 31.11
C ALA A 70 -1.43 -17.87 31.62
N THR A 71 -0.37 -17.94 30.82
CA THR A 71 0.74 -18.89 31.07
C THR A 71 2.08 -18.22 31.40
N ASN A 72 2.28 -16.98 30.97
CA ASN A 72 3.55 -16.27 31.18
C ASN A 72 3.66 -15.81 32.65
N PRO A 73 4.79 -16.03 33.31
CA PRO A 73 5.03 -15.58 34.70
C PRO A 73 5.09 -14.05 34.84
N ASP A 74 5.41 -13.32 33.76
CA ASP A 74 5.43 -11.86 33.78
C ASP A 74 4.01 -11.28 33.91
N PRO A 75 3.67 -10.59 35.01
CA PRO A 75 2.33 -10.06 35.25
C PRO A 75 1.92 -8.97 34.24
N ARG A 76 2.89 -8.35 33.56
CA ARG A 76 2.63 -7.30 32.57
C ARG A 76 1.78 -7.80 31.39
N TRP A 77 1.85 -9.08 31.05
CA TRP A 77 0.98 -9.67 30.03
C TRP A 77 -0.50 -9.62 30.41
N ARG A 78 -0.82 -9.79 31.70
CA ARG A 78 -2.22 -9.65 32.19
C ARG A 78 -2.69 -8.20 32.11
N GLU A 79 -1.80 -7.24 32.43
CA GLU A 79 -2.11 -5.81 32.30
C GLU A 79 -2.29 -5.43 30.83
N PHE A 80 -1.40 -5.88 29.95
CA PHE A 80 -1.50 -5.66 28.52
C PHE A 80 -2.83 -6.19 27.96
N LYS A 81 -3.21 -7.42 28.29
CA LYS A 81 -4.50 -8.00 27.91
C LYS A 81 -5.69 -7.11 28.30
N GLN A 82 -5.67 -6.50 29.49
CA GLN A 82 -6.73 -5.64 29.98
C GLN A 82 -6.82 -4.31 29.22
N GLN A 83 -5.69 -3.80 28.73
CA GLN A 83 -5.60 -2.52 28.02
C GLN A 83 -5.71 -2.66 26.51
N ALA A 84 -5.28 -3.79 25.93
CA ALA A 84 -5.23 -4.01 24.50
C ALA A 84 -6.62 -4.13 23.88
N ILE A 85 -6.87 -3.30 22.86
CA ILE A 85 -8.03 -3.39 21.97
C ILE A 85 -7.49 -3.48 20.54
N TYR A 86 -8.07 -4.39 19.75
CA TYR A 86 -7.76 -4.52 18.32
C TYR A 86 -8.95 -4.04 17.50
N ALA A 87 -8.70 -3.13 16.56
CA ALA A 87 -9.70 -2.58 15.66
C ALA A 87 -9.24 -2.74 14.21
N CYS A 88 -10.01 -3.44 13.40
CA CYS A 88 -9.80 -3.57 11.97
C CYS A 88 -10.56 -2.50 11.20
N TYR A 89 -9.92 -1.94 10.18
CA TYR A 89 -10.51 -0.96 9.27
C TYR A 89 -10.33 -1.42 7.83
N ASP A 90 -11.44 -1.57 7.11
CA ASP A 90 -11.44 -1.99 5.71
C ASP A 90 -12.46 -1.19 4.89
N ARG A 91 -12.21 -0.97 3.61
CA ARG A 91 -13.17 -0.32 2.70
C ARG A 91 -14.36 -1.22 2.40
N SER A 92 -14.16 -2.53 2.43
CA SER A 92 -15.17 -3.53 2.10
C SER A 92 -16.06 -3.83 3.31
N PRO A 93 -17.37 -3.53 3.26
CA PRO A 93 -18.28 -3.93 4.31
C PRO A 93 -18.38 -5.47 4.47
N ALA A 94 -18.17 -6.21 3.37
CA ALA A 94 -18.17 -7.68 3.41
C ALA A 94 -16.97 -8.22 4.21
N LEU A 95 -15.78 -7.66 4.02
CA LEU A 95 -14.60 -8.02 4.81
C LEU A 95 -14.79 -7.63 6.28
N SER A 96 -15.33 -6.47 6.56
CA SER A 96 -15.64 -6.08 7.95
C SER A 96 -16.58 -7.06 8.64
N GLU A 97 -17.53 -7.65 7.93
CA GLU A 97 -18.42 -8.68 8.49
C GLU A 97 -17.69 -10.01 8.74
N ILE A 98 -16.82 -10.43 7.81
CA ILE A 98 -15.97 -11.61 7.99
C ILE A 98 -15.05 -11.44 9.20
N GLN A 99 -14.43 -10.28 9.36
CA GLN A 99 -13.57 -9.92 10.49
C GLN A 99 -14.33 -10.01 11.82
N ARG A 100 -15.56 -9.45 11.90
CA ARG A 100 -16.41 -9.53 13.10
C ARG A 100 -16.75 -10.98 13.45
N LYS A 101 -17.16 -11.78 12.47
CA LYS A 101 -17.50 -13.18 12.69
C LYS A 101 -16.29 -13.98 13.19
N ARG A 102 -15.12 -13.85 12.54
CA ARG A 102 -13.89 -14.55 12.91
C ARG A 102 -13.46 -14.23 14.34
N ASN A 103 -13.51 -12.96 14.72
CA ASN A 103 -12.96 -12.46 15.97
C ASN A 103 -14.02 -12.26 17.08
N SER A 104 -15.25 -12.74 16.88
CA SER A 104 -16.38 -12.53 17.80
C SER A 104 -16.11 -12.97 19.24
N ARG A 105 -15.28 -14.02 19.43
CA ARG A 105 -14.93 -14.57 20.75
C ARG A 105 -14.16 -13.59 21.65
N PHE A 106 -13.52 -12.57 21.10
CA PHE A 106 -12.75 -11.58 21.88
C PHE A 106 -13.63 -10.49 22.50
N GLY A 107 -14.92 -10.44 22.15
CA GLY A 107 -15.89 -9.52 22.72
C GLY A 107 -15.46 -8.05 22.58
N ALA A 108 -15.48 -7.29 23.68
CA ALA A 108 -15.18 -5.87 23.70
C ALA A 108 -13.70 -5.52 23.38
N ARG A 109 -12.83 -6.51 23.24
CA ARG A 109 -11.42 -6.29 22.84
C ARG A 109 -11.21 -6.27 21.33
N PHE A 110 -12.24 -6.60 20.56
CA PHE A 110 -12.18 -6.58 19.10
C PHE A 110 -13.31 -5.72 18.52
N ASP A 111 -12.99 -4.96 17.48
CA ASP A 111 -13.95 -4.23 16.67
C ASP A 111 -13.55 -4.28 15.19
N ALA A 112 -14.52 -4.21 14.29
CA ALA A 112 -14.27 -4.10 12.85
C ALA A 112 -15.20 -3.05 12.24
N ARG A 113 -14.60 -2.10 11.54
CA ARG A 113 -15.29 -0.93 11.00
C ARG A 113 -14.98 -0.76 9.53
N GLN A 114 -15.92 -0.18 8.82
CA GLN A 114 -15.61 0.34 7.48
C GLN A 114 -14.74 1.60 7.61
N GLY A 115 -13.64 1.64 6.87
CA GLY A 115 -12.72 2.78 6.87
C GLY A 115 -11.86 2.81 5.61
N ASP A 116 -11.55 4.01 5.14
CA ASP A 116 -10.66 4.24 4.01
C ASP A 116 -9.26 4.60 4.51
N ALA A 117 -8.28 3.77 4.17
CA ALA A 117 -6.89 3.99 4.55
C ALA A 117 -6.30 5.27 3.95
N THR A 118 -6.78 5.73 2.80
CA THR A 118 -6.34 7.02 2.25
C THR A 118 -6.96 8.23 2.96
N ASN A 119 -7.87 8.00 3.91
CA ASN A 119 -8.48 9.01 4.77
C ASN A 119 -8.76 8.49 6.19
N PRO A 120 -7.73 8.09 6.97
CA PRO A 120 -7.92 7.53 8.32
C PRO A 120 -8.66 8.48 9.26
N SER A 121 -8.52 9.79 9.06
CA SER A 121 -9.16 10.81 9.88
C SER A 121 -10.69 10.87 9.74
N ALA A 122 -11.26 10.30 8.70
CA ALA A 122 -12.71 10.13 8.58
C ALA A 122 -13.27 9.09 9.57
N THR A 123 -12.43 8.17 10.05
CA THR A 123 -12.85 7.04 10.90
C THR A 123 -12.31 7.17 12.33
N ILE A 124 -11.10 7.70 12.48
CA ILE A 124 -10.44 7.88 13.78
C ILE A 124 -10.27 9.38 14.03
N ALA A 125 -10.86 9.87 15.11
CA ALA A 125 -10.78 11.29 15.45
C ALA A 125 -9.31 11.73 15.66
N ARG A 126 -9.01 12.97 15.30
CA ARG A 126 -7.66 13.54 15.43
C ARG A 126 -7.17 13.47 16.89
N ALA A 127 -5.91 13.05 17.07
CA ALA A 127 -5.23 12.95 18.35
C ALA A 127 -6.03 12.18 19.43
N SER A 128 -6.78 11.16 19.03
CA SER A 128 -7.60 10.35 19.94
C SER A 128 -6.99 8.99 20.27
N LEU A 129 -6.15 8.43 19.40
CA LEU A 129 -5.62 7.09 19.55
C LEU A 129 -4.28 7.10 20.30
N LYS A 130 -4.18 6.26 21.32
CA LYS A 130 -2.92 5.86 21.95
C LYS A 130 -2.66 4.39 21.65
N GLY A 131 -1.51 4.07 21.06
CA GLY A 131 -1.20 2.69 20.66
C GLY A 131 -0.51 2.60 19.32
N VAL A 132 -1.00 1.75 18.43
CA VAL A 132 -0.37 1.45 17.14
C VAL A 132 -1.38 1.54 16.01
N ILE A 133 -1.00 2.18 14.92
CA ILE A 133 -1.67 2.04 13.62
C ILE A 133 -0.80 1.11 12.76
N LEU A 134 -1.39 0.04 12.26
CA LEU A 134 -0.71 -1.03 11.53
C LEU A 134 -1.28 -1.17 10.13
N SER A 135 -0.40 -1.40 9.16
CA SER A 135 -0.75 -1.88 7.83
C SER A 135 0.23 -2.95 7.37
N ASN A 136 -0.30 -3.99 6.74
CA ASN A 136 0.49 -5.06 6.13
C ASN A 136 0.01 -5.28 4.70
N GLU A 137 0.91 -5.13 3.72
CA GLU A 137 0.60 -5.26 2.29
C GLU A 137 -0.67 -4.45 1.94
N LEU A 138 -0.63 -3.14 2.22
CA LEU A 138 -1.74 -2.22 1.96
C LEU A 138 -1.34 -1.02 1.10
N PRO A 139 -0.26 -0.26 1.38
CA PRO A 139 0.14 0.85 0.54
C PRO A 139 0.44 0.46 -0.91
N ASP A 140 0.92 -0.74 -1.16
CA ASP A 140 1.20 -1.30 -2.49
C ASP A 140 -0.05 -1.39 -3.38
N CYS A 141 -1.23 -1.52 -2.77
CA CYS A 141 -2.53 -1.60 -3.43
C CYS A 141 -3.18 -0.24 -3.72
N PHE A 142 -2.59 0.87 -3.31
CA PHE A 142 -3.16 2.19 -3.59
C PHE A 142 -2.95 2.58 -5.05
N SER A 143 -3.84 3.43 -5.55
CA SER A 143 -3.76 3.93 -6.92
C SER A 143 -2.46 4.71 -7.15
N VAL A 144 -1.80 4.42 -8.27
CA VAL A 144 -0.54 5.07 -8.67
C VAL A 144 -0.68 5.84 -9.97
N TYR A 145 0.18 6.83 -10.14
CA TYR A 145 0.34 7.56 -11.38
C TYR A 145 1.63 7.12 -12.07
N LYS A 146 1.52 6.63 -13.31
CA LYS A 146 2.69 6.37 -14.15
C LYS A 146 3.22 7.70 -14.68
N VAL A 147 4.45 8.01 -14.33
CA VAL A 147 5.10 9.28 -14.66
C VAL A 147 6.39 9.01 -15.42
N ILE A 148 6.58 9.73 -16.53
CA ILE A 148 7.86 9.80 -17.22
C ILE A 148 8.59 11.03 -16.73
N LEU A 149 9.74 10.82 -16.12
CA LEU A 149 10.69 11.87 -15.78
C LEU A 149 11.76 11.93 -16.86
N ASN A 150 11.79 12.99 -17.63
CA ASN A 150 12.79 13.18 -18.67
C ASN A 150 14.15 13.58 -18.08
N ALA A 151 15.24 13.28 -18.79
CA ALA A 151 16.60 13.58 -18.34
C ALA A 151 16.86 15.07 -18.08
N ASP A 152 16.03 15.95 -18.63
CA ASP A 152 16.08 17.39 -18.45
C ASP A 152 15.26 17.92 -17.28
N GLY A 153 14.56 17.02 -16.55
CA GLY A 153 13.69 17.35 -15.42
C GLY A 153 12.24 17.71 -15.80
N SER A 154 11.83 17.61 -17.07
CA SER A 154 10.41 17.69 -17.40
C SER A 154 9.69 16.41 -17.01
N ALA A 155 8.42 16.51 -16.59
CA ALA A 155 7.61 15.40 -16.15
C ALA A 155 6.32 15.29 -16.97
N GLU A 156 5.99 14.07 -17.41
CA GLU A 156 4.74 13.75 -18.08
C GLU A 156 4.03 12.64 -17.32
N ILE A 157 2.69 12.73 -17.25
CA ILE A 157 1.84 11.69 -16.68
C ILE A 157 1.15 10.91 -17.80
N ALA A 158 1.04 9.60 -17.63
CA ALA A 158 0.22 8.75 -18.49
C ALA A 158 -1.25 8.80 -18.05
N PHE A 159 -2.09 9.34 -18.91
CA PHE A 159 -3.55 9.20 -18.80
C PHE A 159 -3.97 7.93 -19.52
N THR A 160 -4.63 7.04 -18.82
CA THR A 160 -5.18 5.81 -19.38
C THR A 160 -6.60 6.05 -19.86
N VAL A 161 -6.81 5.95 -21.16
CA VAL A 161 -8.12 6.15 -21.79
C VAL A 161 -8.71 4.79 -22.18
N PRO A 162 -9.78 4.34 -21.50
CA PRO A 162 -10.47 3.10 -21.86
C PRO A 162 -11.33 3.25 -23.09
N SER A 163 -11.43 2.20 -23.88
CA SER A 163 -12.30 2.13 -25.06
C SER A 163 -12.91 0.75 -25.25
N VAL A 164 -14.06 0.70 -25.94
CA VAL A 164 -14.74 -0.54 -26.36
C VAL A 164 -15.10 -0.48 -27.84
N PRO A 165 -15.29 -1.63 -28.52
CA PRO A 165 -15.87 -1.65 -29.87
C PRO A 165 -17.23 -0.95 -29.90
N SER A 166 -17.47 -0.18 -30.94
CA SER A 166 -18.73 0.57 -31.11
C SER A 166 -19.97 -0.34 -31.09
N GLN A 167 -19.85 -1.56 -31.60
CA GLN A 167 -20.94 -2.55 -31.56
C GLN A 167 -21.24 -3.02 -30.10
N VAL A 168 -20.22 -3.11 -29.25
CA VAL A 168 -20.41 -3.45 -27.82
C VAL A 168 -21.14 -2.30 -27.13
N TRP A 169 -20.68 -1.07 -27.34
CA TRP A 169 -21.34 0.12 -26.82
C TRP A 169 -22.80 0.20 -27.19
N GLN A 170 -23.13 0.06 -28.48
CA GLN A 170 -24.52 0.11 -28.98
C GLN A 170 -25.44 -0.90 -28.30
N ARG A 171 -24.93 -2.09 -27.94
CA ARG A 171 -25.73 -3.14 -27.27
C ARG A 171 -26.05 -2.78 -25.80
N ILE A 172 -25.15 -2.10 -25.13
CA ILE A 172 -25.24 -1.86 -23.67
C ILE A 172 -25.66 -0.43 -23.33
N GLU A 173 -25.55 0.52 -24.27
CA GLU A 173 -25.82 1.94 -24.02
C GLU A 173 -27.19 2.19 -23.40
N ALA A 174 -28.21 1.44 -23.80
CA ALA A 174 -29.56 1.58 -23.26
C ALA A 174 -29.65 1.22 -21.77
N SER A 175 -28.80 0.30 -21.28
CA SER A 175 -28.76 -0.11 -19.88
C SER A 175 -27.92 0.83 -18.99
N ILE A 176 -27.11 1.71 -19.60
CA ILE A 176 -26.27 2.65 -18.88
C ILE A 176 -27.07 3.90 -18.50
N PRO A 177 -27.02 4.39 -17.24
CA PRO A 177 -27.67 5.64 -16.85
C PRO A 177 -27.26 6.81 -17.74
N ALA A 178 -28.20 7.65 -18.15
CA ALA A 178 -27.94 8.74 -19.10
C ALA A 178 -26.79 9.68 -18.66
N ALA A 179 -26.69 9.94 -17.37
CA ALA A 179 -25.60 10.76 -16.79
C ALA A 179 -24.20 10.10 -16.92
N ALA A 180 -24.15 8.78 -17.05
CA ALA A 180 -22.90 8.02 -17.18
C ALA A 180 -22.56 7.68 -18.65
N ARG A 181 -23.44 7.97 -19.61
CA ARG A 181 -23.19 7.83 -21.07
C ARG A 181 -22.23 8.92 -21.58
N ASN A 182 -21.27 9.29 -20.77
CA ASN A 182 -20.34 10.35 -21.08
C ASN A 182 -19.14 9.79 -21.83
N LEU A 183 -19.11 10.01 -23.14
CA LEU A 183 -18.02 9.62 -24.00
C LEU A 183 -17.05 10.79 -24.17
N ILE A 184 -15.76 10.49 -24.32
CA ILE A 184 -14.79 11.48 -24.74
C ILE A 184 -15.07 11.83 -26.21
N LYS A 185 -15.40 13.07 -26.45
CA LYS A 185 -15.64 13.60 -27.80
C LYS A 185 -14.39 14.33 -28.29
N LYS A 186 -14.22 14.37 -29.58
CA LYS A 186 -13.21 15.18 -30.21
C LYS A 186 -13.41 16.64 -29.79
N ASP A 187 -12.35 17.30 -29.40
CA ASP A 187 -12.31 18.72 -29.04
C ASP A 187 -12.90 19.13 -27.67
N ASP A 188 -13.18 18.16 -26.78
CA ASP A 188 -13.69 18.46 -25.43
C ASP A 188 -12.63 19.11 -24.51
N ASP A 189 -11.35 18.67 -24.61
CA ASP A 189 -10.24 19.17 -23.81
C ASP A 189 -8.86 18.83 -24.44
N ALA A 190 -7.77 19.17 -23.73
CA ALA A 190 -6.41 18.89 -24.21
C ALA A 190 -6.10 17.40 -24.35
N ILE A 191 -6.78 16.53 -23.56
CA ILE A 191 -6.63 15.07 -23.63
C ILE A 191 -7.31 14.56 -24.89
N SER A 192 -8.53 15.00 -25.17
CA SER A 192 -9.26 14.62 -26.38
C SER A 192 -8.57 15.12 -27.65
N HIS A 193 -8.04 16.34 -27.65
CA HIS A 193 -7.22 16.83 -28.76
C HIS A 193 -6.02 15.91 -29.04
N LYS A 194 -5.31 15.50 -28.00
CA LYS A 194 -4.13 14.62 -28.13
C LYS A 194 -4.53 13.21 -28.59
N LEU A 195 -5.64 12.67 -28.04
CA LEU A 195 -6.21 11.37 -28.40
C LEU A 195 -6.56 11.28 -29.88
N PHE A 196 -7.20 12.31 -30.43
CA PHE A 196 -7.66 12.31 -31.82
C PHE A 196 -6.63 12.87 -32.82
N ALA A 197 -5.55 13.52 -32.34
CA ALA A 197 -4.48 14.01 -33.20
C ALA A 197 -3.45 12.92 -33.56
N ASP A 198 -3.38 11.85 -32.82
CA ASP A 198 -2.40 10.78 -33.06
C ASP A 198 -2.78 9.95 -34.30
N LYS A 199 -2.05 10.23 -35.38
CA LYS A 199 -2.25 9.56 -36.69
C LYS A 199 -1.75 8.11 -36.72
N SER A 200 -1.03 7.64 -35.70
CA SER A 200 -0.52 6.25 -35.65
C SER A 200 -1.67 5.25 -35.57
N HIS A 201 -2.76 5.62 -34.93
CA HIS A 201 -3.98 4.81 -34.82
C HIS A 201 -4.87 4.83 -36.09
N GLN A 202 -4.72 5.82 -36.94
CA GLN A 202 -5.47 5.90 -38.19
C GLN A 202 -5.01 4.87 -39.23
N LYS A 203 -3.78 4.35 -39.12
CA LYS A 203 -3.22 3.40 -40.10
C LYS A 203 -3.72 1.96 -39.95
N THR A 204 -4.26 1.58 -38.78
CA THR A 204 -4.67 0.18 -38.50
C THR A 204 -6.15 -0.10 -38.81
N GLY A 205 -6.95 0.86 -39.29
CA GLY A 205 -8.39 0.66 -39.54
C GLY A 205 -9.24 0.40 -38.30
N ALA A 206 -8.61 0.10 -37.16
CA ALA A 206 -9.30 -0.28 -35.92
C ALA A 206 -9.82 0.93 -35.12
N ALA A 207 -9.26 2.11 -35.32
CA ALA A 207 -9.61 3.31 -34.54
C ALA A 207 -11.03 3.85 -34.88
N HIS A 208 -11.57 3.54 -36.04
CA HIS A 208 -12.90 4.03 -36.46
C HIS A 208 -14.07 3.26 -35.86
N ASP A 209 -13.82 2.09 -35.26
CA ASP A 209 -14.86 1.22 -34.71
C ASP A 209 -14.85 1.13 -33.19
N ARG A 210 -14.24 2.10 -32.49
CA ARG A 210 -14.18 2.14 -31.03
C ARG A 210 -14.75 3.43 -30.45
N VAL A 211 -15.31 3.29 -29.25
CA VAL A 211 -15.85 4.38 -28.45
C VAL A 211 -14.94 4.57 -27.24
N TYR A 212 -14.47 5.80 -27.03
CA TYR A 212 -13.63 6.17 -25.90
C TYR A 212 -14.47 6.62 -24.72
N LEU A 213 -14.16 6.11 -23.54
CA LEU A 213 -14.97 6.25 -22.33
C LEU A 213 -14.36 7.29 -21.39
N SER A 214 -15.19 8.16 -20.85
CA SER A 214 -14.82 8.93 -19.65
C SER A 214 -14.71 8.00 -18.43
N HIS A 215 -14.20 8.51 -17.33
CA HIS A 215 -14.17 7.75 -16.06
C HIS A 215 -15.57 7.24 -15.65
N ALA A 216 -16.56 8.10 -15.71
CA ALA A 216 -17.95 7.73 -15.41
C ALA A 216 -18.51 6.67 -16.38
N GLY A 217 -18.20 6.81 -17.69
CA GLY A 217 -18.56 5.84 -18.71
C GLY A 217 -17.89 4.50 -18.51
N PHE A 218 -16.63 4.48 -18.08
CA PHE A 218 -15.91 3.25 -17.77
C PHE A 218 -16.50 2.52 -16.57
N SER A 219 -16.78 3.21 -15.47
CA SER A 219 -17.43 2.62 -14.29
C SER A 219 -18.79 2.03 -14.64
N ALA A 220 -19.61 2.77 -15.39
CA ALA A 220 -20.94 2.31 -15.78
C ALA A 220 -20.91 1.10 -16.72
N ILE A 221 -19.92 0.98 -17.60
CA ILE A 221 -19.77 -0.19 -18.47
C ILE A 221 -19.37 -1.44 -17.68
N LEU A 222 -18.50 -1.28 -16.68
CA LEU A 222 -18.14 -2.38 -15.78
C LEU A 222 -19.36 -2.87 -14.99
N ASP A 223 -20.20 -1.97 -14.49
CA ASP A 223 -21.45 -2.32 -13.81
C ASP A 223 -22.41 -3.07 -14.76
N ALA A 224 -22.54 -2.60 -16.00
CA ALA A 224 -23.35 -3.27 -17.03
C ALA A 224 -22.81 -4.67 -17.38
N PHE A 225 -21.50 -4.83 -17.47
CA PHE A 225 -20.87 -6.13 -17.68
C PHE A 225 -21.10 -7.07 -16.50
N ASN A 226 -20.99 -6.57 -15.27
CA ASN A 226 -21.19 -7.34 -14.05
C ASN A 226 -22.65 -7.79 -13.87
N ALA A 227 -23.61 -7.02 -14.36
CA ALA A 227 -25.01 -7.41 -14.37
C ALA A 227 -25.36 -8.50 -15.40
N GLY A 228 -24.45 -8.76 -16.35
CA GLY A 228 -24.62 -9.76 -17.41
C GLY A 228 -23.96 -11.11 -17.10
N SER A 229 -24.28 -12.13 -17.89
CA SER A 229 -23.77 -13.50 -17.71
C SER A 229 -22.35 -13.76 -18.25
N SER A 230 -21.74 -12.77 -18.90
CA SER A 230 -20.46 -12.94 -19.64
C SER A 230 -19.45 -11.86 -19.25
N TYR A 231 -19.30 -11.60 -17.94
CA TYR A 231 -18.42 -10.54 -17.44
C TYR A 231 -16.98 -10.67 -17.96
N GLU A 232 -16.37 -11.84 -17.80
CA GLU A 232 -14.97 -12.08 -18.20
C GLU A 232 -14.74 -11.88 -19.71
N ASP A 233 -15.68 -12.32 -20.54
CA ASP A 233 -15.57 -12.15 -22.00
C ASP A 233 -15.74 -10.69 -22.42
N ASN A 234 -16.66 -9.97 -21.75
CA ASN A 234 -16.90 -8.57 -22.03
C ASN A 234 -15.73 -7.67 -21.59
N VAL A 235 -15.12 -7.96 -20.44
CA VAL A 235 -13.97 -7.22 -19.92
C VAL A 235 -12.76 -7.34 -20.85
N LYS A 236 -12.54 -8.48 -21.49
CA LYS A 236 -11.49 -8.68 -22.50
C LYS A 236 -11.64 -7.83 -23.76
N LEU A 237 -12.84 -7.25 -24.00
CA LEU A 237 -13.09 -6.33 -25.13
C LEU A 237 -12.64 -4.90 -24.83
N LEU A 238 -12.38 -4.57 -23.56
CA LEU A 238 -11.80 -3.29 -23.17
C LEU A 238 -10.38 -3.18 -23.71
N GLN A 239 -10.04 -2.02 -24.22
CA GLN A 239 -8.68 -1.64 -24.58
C GLN A 239 -8.36 -0.31 -23.92
N PHE A 240 -7.10 -0.11 -23.61
CA PHE A 240 -6.60 1.07 -22.92
C PHE A 240 -5.48 1.70 -23.75
N GLN A 241 -5.52 3.02 -23.83
CA GLN A 241 -4.48 3.80 -24.47
C GLN A 241 -3.86 4.75 -23.47
N GLU A 242 -2.54 4.80 -23.41
CA GLU A 242 -1.82 5.79 -22.62
C GLU A 242 -1.60 7.07 -23.45
N LEU A 243 -2.00 8.20 -22.89
CA LEU A 243 -1.70 9.53 -23.40
C LEU A 243 -0.80 10.25 -22.43
N TYR A 244 0.35 10.69 -22.91
CA TYR A 244 1.31 11.41 -22.10
C TYR A 244 1.09 12.91 -22.19
N VAL A 245 0.84 13.56 -21.06
CA VAL A 245 0.63 15.00 -20.95
C VAL A 245 1.51 15.55 -19.83
N PRO A 246 1.83 16.88 -19.83
CA PRO A 246 2.61 17.46 -18.74
C PRO A 246 2.01 17.15 -17.37
N ALA A 247 2.83 16.76 -16.40
CA ALA A 247 2.35 16.42 -15.05
C ALA A 247 1.66 17.59 -14.34
N SER A 248 1.92 18.83 -14.79
CA SER A 248 1.27 20.05 -14.30
C SER A 248 -0.25 20.11 -14.52
N VAL A 249 -0.81 19.26 -15.39
CA VAL A 249 -2.28 19.15 -15.55
C VAL A 249 -2.96 18.54 -14.33
N MET A 250 -2.18 17.89 -13.43
CA MET A 250 -2.66 17.31 -12.17
C MET A 250 -2.03 18.04 -10.97
N PRO A 251 -2.73 18.97 -10.32
CA PRO A 251 -2.15 19.81 -9.27
C PRO A 251 -1.56 19.02 -8.09
N GLU A 252 -2.21 17.93 -7.63
CA GLU A 252 -1.67 17.11 -6.53
C GLU A 252 -0.35 16.43 -6.91
N LEU A 253 -0.24 15.94 -8.13
CA LEU A 253 0.98 15.30 -8.64
C LEU A 253 2.10 16.33 -8.85
N ALA A 254 1.76 17.49 -9.41
CA ALA A 254 2.72 18.60 -9.57
C ALA A 254 3.26 19.07 -8.22
N GLU A 255 2.41 19.18 -7.20
CA GLU A 255 2.83 19.52 -5.83
C GLU A 255 3.74 18.45 -5.23
N HIS A 256 3.42 17.17 -5.44
CA HIS A 256 4.27 16.05 -5.02
C HIS A 256 5.66 16.12 -5.69
N LEU A 257 5.70 16.28 -7.02
CA LEU A 257 6.95 16.40 -7.76
C LEU A 257 7.78 17.61 -7.30
N ARG A 258 7.14 18.75 -7.04
CA ARG A 258 7.77 19.95 -6.50
C ARG A 258 8.36 19.70 -5.10
N ARG A 259 7.59 19.06 -4.22
CA ARG A 259 7.98 18.80 -2.83
C ARG A 259 9.17 17.84 -2.75
N TYR A 260 9.20 16.83 -3.60
CA TYR A 260 10.24 15.81 -3.65
C TYR A 260 11.23 15.99 -4.82
N ALA A 261 11.27 17.19 -5.39
CA ALA A 261 12.16 17.51 -6.52
C ALA A 261 13.64 17.13 -6.27
N PRO A 262 14.22 17.30 -5.07
CA PRO A 262 15.60 16.85 -4.82
C PRO A 262 15.79 15.33 -4.99
N SER A 263 14.81 14.52 -4.55
CA SER A 263 14.87 13.05 -4.67
C SER A 263 14.83 12.59 -6.12
N TYR A 264 13.90 13.13 -6.90
CA TYR A 264 13.78 12.82 -8.32
C TYR A 264 14.99 13.33 -9.10
N ALA A 265 15.49 14.53 -8.79
CA ALA A 265 16.69 15.09 -9.42
C ALA A 265 17.94 14.26 -9.11
N TYR A 266 18.06 13.74 -7.88
CA TYR A 266 19.14 12.84 -7.51
C TYR A 266 19.11 11.56 -8.37
N ALA A 267 17.95 10.90 -8.48
CA ALA A 267 17.80 9.70 -9.30
C ALA A 267 18.09 9.96 -10.77
N LEU A 268 17.57 11.04 -11.36
CA LEU A 268 17.85 11.43 -12.75
C LEU A 268 19.34 11.76 -12.98
N THR A 269 19.99 12.36 -11.98
CA THR A 269 21.42 12.68 -12.06
C THR A 269 22.26 11.40 -12.04
N LYS A 270 21.95 10.45 -11.17
CA LYS A 270 22.66 9.18 -11.05
C LYS A 270 22.43 8.27 -12.26
N ASN A 271 21.20 8.18 -12.73
CA ASN A 271 20.85 7.35 -13.90
C ASN A 271 21.38 7.94 -15.22
N GLY A 272 21.61 9.25 -15.29
CA GLY A 272 22.09 9.93 -16.49
C GLY A 272 21.10 10.00 -17.65
N LYS A 273 19.92 9.39 -17.51
CA LYS A 273 18.84 9.29 -18.52
C LYS A 273 17.46 9.55 -17.85
N GLY A 274 16.42 9.74 -18.64
CA GLY A 274 15.04 9.76 -18.15
C GLY A 274 14.63 8.40 -17.61
N MET A 275 13.57 8.39 -16.81
CA MET A 275 13.03 7.17 -16.21
C MET A 275 11.51 7.18 -16.15
N VAL A 276 10.92 6.00 -16.08
CA VAL A 276 9.53 5.80 -15.72
C VAL A 276 9.45 5.53 -14.21
N THR A 277 8.51 6.14 -13.52
CA THR A 277 8.25 5.88 -12.11
C THR A 277 6.74 5.83 -11.86
N TYR A 278 6.36 5.14 -10.78
CA TYR A 278 4.97 5.07 -10.32
C TYR A 278 4.87 5.86 -9.01
N ILE A 279 4.07 6.91 -9.00
CA ILE A 279 3.90 7.78 -7.84
C ILE A 279 2.62 7.42 -7.12
N ASN A 280 2.76 6.99 -5.87
CA ASN A 280 1.67 6.62 -4.97
C ASN A 280 1.37 7.80 -4.03
N LEU A 281 0.37 8.62 -4.36
CA LEU A 281 -0.06 9.69 -3.45
C LEU A 281 -0.86 9.16 -2.26
N GLY A 282 -1.41 7.95 -2.37
CA GLY A 282 -2.21 7.29 -1.33
C GLY A 282 -1.38 6.97 -0.09
N GLU A 283 -0.12 6.52 -0.25
CA GLU A 283 0.76 6.22 0.89
C GLU A 283 1.04 7.47 1.74
N GLY A 284 1.23 8.63 1.12
CA GLY A 284 1.38 9.90 1.82
C GLY A 284 0.10 10.30 2.56
N LYS A 285 -1.08 10.17 1.93
CA LYS A 285 -2.38 10.44 2.56
C LYS A 285 -2.64 9.52 3.74
N PHE A 286 -2.30 8.22 3.61
CA PHE A 286 -2.43 7.24 4.69
C PHE A 286 -1.59 7.65 5.91
N ILE A 287 -0.29 7.87 5.72
CA ILE A 287 0.60 8.16 6.84
C ILE A 287 0.30 9.51 7.51
N GLN A 288 -0.08 10.54 6.73
CA GLN A 288 -0.52 11.82 7.27
C GLN A 288 -1.78 11.66 8.12
N GLY A 289 -2.77 10.90 7.63
CA GLY A 289 -3.99 10.61 8.37
C GLY A 289 -3.74 9.78 9.62
N ALA A 290 -2.89 8.76 9.54
CA ALA A 290 -2.47 7.93 10.66
C ALA A 290 -1.76 8.78 11.74
N GLY A 291 -0.79 9.60 11.35
CA GLY A 291 -0.12 10.51 12.27
C GLY A 291 -1.05 11.55 12.90
N ALA A 292 -2.04 12.04 12.14
CA ALA A 292 -3.04 12.95 12.69
C ALA A 292 -3.98 12.27 13.70
N ALA A 293 -4.33 11.00 13.50
CA ALA A 293 -5.18 10.21 14.39
C ALA A 293 -4.50 9.86 15.71
N LEU A 294 -3.18 9.60 15.67
CA LEU A 294 -2.40 9.31 16.87
C LEU A 294 -2.29 10.52 17.78
N LYS A 295 -2.59 10.31 19.07
CA LYS A 295 -2.20 11.19 20.17
C LYS A 295 -0.77 10.88 20.62
N ALA A 296 -0.45 9.61 20.82
CA ALA A 296 0.87 9.08 21.11
C ALA A 296 0.96 7.60 20.71
N GLY A 297 2.11 7.15 20.27
CA GLY A 297 2.34 5.74 19.91
C GLY A 297 3.06 5.57 18.59
N TYR A 298 2.68 4.57 17.81
CA TYR A 298 3.48 4.12 16.68
C TYR A 298 2.63 3.93 15.42
N VAL A 299 3.27 4.08 14.26
CA VAL A 299 2.76 3.56 12.99
C VAL A 299 3.73 2.48 12.50
N ILE A 300 3.20 1.32 12.15
CA ILE A 300 3.95 0.21 11.55
C ILE A 300 3.42 -0.01 10.15
N THR A 301 4.30 0.12 9.18
CA THR A 301 4.02 -0.22 7.78
C THR A 301 4.88 -1.40 7.39
N ILE A 302 4.25 -2.52 7.01
CA ILE A 302 4.90 -3.74 6.51
C ILE A 302 4.46 -3.89 5.07
N ASP A 303 5.43 -3.84 4.15
CA ASP A 303 5.14 -3.93 2.73
C ASP A 303 6.42 -4.26 1.95
N TYR A 304 6.28 -4.55 0.66
CA TYR A 304 7.45 -4.67 -0.20
C TYR A 304 7.74 -3.35 -0.93
N GLY A 305 9.02 -3.08 -1.09
CA GLY A 305 9.50 -1.83 -1.66
C GLY A 305 10.88 -1.46 -1.16
N SER A 306 11.22 -0.19 -1.27
CA SER A 306 12.54 0.31 -0.92
C SER A 306 12.52 1.78 -0.46
N ASN A 307 13.71 2.29 -0.19
CA ASN A 307 13.95 3.74 -0.04
C ASN A 307 13.95 4.44 -1.40
N TRP A 308 14.24 5.75 -1.44
CA TRP A 308 14.34 6.53 -2.68
C TRP A 308 15.27 5.90 -3.70
N GLU A 309 16.44 5.44 -3.26
CA GLU A 309 17.46 4.91 -4.16
C GLU A 309 16.99 3.61 -4.82
N GLY A 310 16.44 2.69 -4.03
CA GLY A 310 15.91 1.43 -4.54
C GLY A 310 14.66 1.61 -5.39
N THR A 311 13.75 2.53 -5.01
CA THR A 311 12.50 2.75 -5.74
C THR A 311 12.70 3.52 -7.04
N LEU A 312 13.61 4.51 -7.09
CA LEU A 312 13.84 5.36 -8.26
C LEU A 312 15.06 4.94 -9.10
N GLY A 313 15.93 4.10 -8.56
CA GLY A 313 17.18 3.68 -9.21
C GLY A 313 17.06 2.41 -10.07
N GLN A 314 15.97 1.69 -9.97
CA GLN A 314 15.83 0.41 -10.67
C GLN A 314 15.36 0.59 -12.12
N GLU A 315 15.91 -0.24 -13.02
CA GLU A 315 15.49 -0.30 -14.43
C GLU A 315 14.18 -1.09 -14.62
N PHE A 316 13.66 -1.71 -13.56
CA PHE A 316 12.51 -2.60 -13.63
C PHE A 316 11.19 -1.85 -13.47
N ASP A 317 10.18 -2.35 -14.13
CA ASP A 317 8.80 -1.93 -13.94
C ASP A 317 8.33 -2.36 -12.54
N HIS A 318 8.05 -1.40 -11.66
CA HIS A 318 7.60 -1.64 -10.29
C HIS A 318 6.12 -2.05 -10.20
N LEU A 319 5.39 -1.95 -11.30
CA LEU A 319 4.00 -2.39 -11.38
C LEU A 319 3.94 -3.90 -11.62
N ARG A 320 3.28 -4.61 -10.72
CA ARG A 320 3.08 -6.07 -10.81
C ARG A 320 1.61 -6.40 -10.92
N MET A 321 1.33 -7.51 -11.58
CA MET A 321 -0.03 -8.04 -11.71
C MET A 321 -0.09 -9.48 -11.24
N TYR A 322 -1.10 -9.77 -10.44
CA TYR A 322 -1.41 -11.09 -9.95
C TYR A 322 -2.83 -11.45 -10.34
N GLY A 323 -3.03 -12.59 -11.00
CA GLY A 323 -4.34 -13.06 -11.43
C GLY A 323 -4.40 -14.55 -11.63
N PRO A 324 -5.57 -15.13 -11.87
CA PRO A 324 -5.74 -16.54 -12.11
C PRO A 324 -4.86 -17.01 -13.29
N GLY A 325 -3.77 -17.72 -13.00
CA GLY A 325 -2.85 -18.26 -14.00
C GLY A 325 -1.69 -17.35 -14.41
N SER A 326 -1.50 -16.20 -13.79
CA SER A 326 -0.34 -15.34 -14.04
C SER A 326 0.38 -14.95 -12.74
N SER A 327 1.58 -15.45 -12.57
CA SER A 327 2.54 -14.97 -11.59
C SER A 327 3.57 -14.03 -12.24
N GLN A 328 3.18 -13.26 -13.28
CA GLN A 328 4.15 -12.57 -14.12
C GLN A 328 4.16 -11.07 -13.90
N SER A 329 5.31 -10.57 -13.47
CA SER A 329 5.64 -9.18 -13.24
C SER A 329 5.73 -8.29 -14.50
N HIS A 330 5.45 -8.80 -15.70
CA HIS A 330 5.62 -8.10 -16.98
C HIS A 330 4.44 -8.21 -17.94
N ALA A 331 3.28 -8.63 -17.45
CA ALA A 331 2.07 -8.65 -18.27
C ALA A 331 1.57 -7.22 -18.50
N ASP A 332 0.89 -6.99 -19.62
CA ASP A 332 0.21 -5.72 -19.90
C ASP A 332 -0.77 -5.38 -18.77
N PRO A 333 -0.56 -4.26 -18.01
CA PRO A 333 -1.41 -3.90 -16.88
C PRO A 333 -2.87 -3.67 -17.27
N TYR A 334 -3.13 -3.52 -18.54
CA TYR A 334 -4.46 -3.29 -19.10
C TYR A 334 -5.13 -4.57 -19.60
N HIS A 335 -4.43 -5.71 -19.54
CA HIS A 335 -5.03 -6.99 -19.93
C HIS A 335 -5.96 -7.50 -18.84
N SER A 336 -7.21 -7.76 -19.20
CA SER A 336 -8.22 -8.29 -18.27
C SER A 336 -8.42 -7.41 -17.01
N PRO A 337 -8.78 -6.11 -17.17
CA PRO A 337 -8.99 -5.21 -16.05
C PRO A 337 -10.02 -5.78 -15.08
N THR A 338 -9.85 -5.53 -13.78
CA THR A 338 -10.68 -6.04 -12.66
C THR A 338 -10.57 -7.55 -12.37
N LEU A 339 -9.86 -8.32 -13.21
CA LEU A 339 -9.61 -9.75 -12.96
C LEU A 339 -8.22 -10.01 -12.37
N ASN A 340 -7.34 -9.01 -12.40
CA ASN A 340 -6.00 -9.06 -11.84
C ASN A 340 -5.90 -8.08 -10.67
N ASP A 341 -5.13 -8.46 -9.66
CA ASP A 341 -4.66 -7.55 -8.65
C ASP A 341 -3.42 -6.81 -9.16
N MET A 342 -3.36 -5.51 -8.95
CA MET A 342 -2.23 -4.67 -9.36
C MET A 342 -1.58 -4.06 -8.14
N THR A 343 -0.28 -4.22 -8.03
CA THR A 343 0.50 -3.75 -6.91
C THR A 343 1.74 -3.01 -7.37
N THR A 344 2.23 -2.09 -6.55
CA THR A 344 3.46 -1.33 -6.83
C THR A 344 4.39 -1.34 -5.63
N ASP A 345 5.69 -1.23 -5.88
CA ASP A 345 6.66 -1.06 -4.80
C ASP A 345 6.37 0.21 -4.00
N VAL A 346 6.38 0.06 -2.67
CA VAL A 346 6.19 1.16 -1.73
C VAL A 346 7.48 1.97 -1.60
N ASN A 347 7.35 3.30 -1.61
CA ASN A 347 8.45 4.20 -1.34
C ASN A 347 8.49 4.57 0.16
N PHE A 348 9.23 3.80 0.94
CA PHE A 348 9.34 4.00 2.39
C PHE A 348 9.97 5.34 2.76
N SER A 349 10.84 5.90 1.93
CA SER A 349 11.36 7.25 2.15
C SER A 349 10.29 8.31 2.03
N HIS A 350 9.35 8.15 1.08
CA HIS A 350 8.19 9.02 0.94
C HIS A 350 7.29 8.92 2.17
N ILE A 351 6.95 7.70 2.61
CA ILE A 351 6.16 7.48 3.83
C ILE A 351 6.84 8.13 5.05
N ALA A 352 8.15 7.97 5.20
CA ALA A 352 8.88 8.56 6.32
C ALA A 352 8.86 10.10 6.28
N ALA A 353 9.04 10.68 5.09
CA ALA A 353 9.03 12.14 4.92
C ALA A 353 7.63 12.73 5.20
N GLU A 354 6.57 12.08 4.71
CA GLU A 354 5.19 12.49 4.98
C GLU A 354 4.83 12.31 6.46
N GLY A 355 5.29 11.22 7.09
CA GLY A 355 5.13 10.99 8.53
C GLY A 355 5.79 12.08 9.38
N LYS A 356 7.00 12.49 9.01
CA LYS A 356 7.72 13.59 9.68
C LYS A 356 6.91 14.89 9.66
N SER A 357 6.19 15.16 8.59
CA SER A 357 5.36 16.37 8.46
C SER A 357 4.21 16.44 9.47
N VAL A 358 3.82 15.31 10.05
CA VAL A 358 2.75 15.19 11.06
C VAL A 358 3.26 14.73 12.43
N GLY A 359 4.57 14.86 12.68
CA GLY A 359 5.21 14.59 13.95
C GLY A 359 5.54 13.11 14.20
N LEU A 360 5.62 12.29 13.15
CA LEU A 360 6.13 10.93 13.23
C LEU A 360 7.64 10.91 12.95
N GLU A 361 8.39 10.25 13.80
CA GLU A 361 9.82 10.04 13.61
C GLU A 361 10.09 8.57 13.26
N ALA A 362 10.91 8.32 12.24
CA ALA A 362 11.30 6.97 11.87
C ALA A 362 12.25 6.39 12.93
N MET A 363 11.83 5.28 13.54
CA MET A 363 12.59 4.55 14.56
C MET A 363 13.36 3.38 13.99
N TYR A 364 12.80 2.76 12.96
CA TYR A 364 13.37 1.59 12.33
C TYR A 364 12.92 1.49 10.87
N PHE A 365 13.84 1.11 10.00
CA PHE A 365 13.56 0.66 8.64
C PHE A 365 14.47 -0.51 8.30
N GLY A 366 13.91 -1.62 7.84
CA GLY A 366 14.68 -2.81 7.48
C GLY A 366 13.82 -3.96 6.98
N PRO A 367 14.40 -5.15 6.78
CA PRO A 367 13.66 -6.31 6.28
C PRO A 367 12.61 -6.77 7.28
N GLN A 368 11.49 -7.33 6.80
CA GLN A 368 10.37 -7.71 7.66
C GLN A 368 10.72 -8.81 8.67
N HIS A 369 11.70 -9.68 8.38
CA HIS A 369 12.13 -10.71 9.32
C HIS A 369 12.69 -10.12 10.63
N SER A 370 13.04 -8.85 10.64
CA SER A 370 13.45 -8.15 11.85
C SER A 370 12.31 -8.05 12.89
N LEU A 371 11.04 -8.23 12.52
CA LEU A 371 9.93 -8.33 13.46
C LEU A 371 10.13 -9.45 14.50
N GLN A 372 10.90 -10.47 14.17
CA GLN A 372 11.27 -11.55 15.09
C GLN A 372 12.33 -11.12 16.11
N MET A 373 13.14 -10.09 15.81
CA MET A 373 14.27 -9.70 16.64
C MET A 373 13.84 -9.27 18.05
N GLY A 374 14.48 -9.88 19.04
CA GLY A 374 14.21 -9.63 20.46
C GLY A 374 12.88 -10.21 20.96
N THR A 375 12.23 -11.06 20.19
CA THR A 375 11.05 -11.82 20.60
C THR A 375 11.43 -13.28 20.90
N PRO A 376 10.67 -14.02 21.72
CA PRO A 376 10.86 -15.46 21.92
C PRO A 376 10.25 -16.29 20.79
N VAL A 377 9.61 -15.66 19.80
CA VAL A 377 8.90 -16.35 18.72
C VAL A 377 9.91 -16.82 17.68
N ASN A 378 9.81 -18.09 17.29
CA ASN A 378 10.68 -18.71 16.31
C ASN A 378 9.85 -19.35 15.18
N LEU A 379 10.06 -18.88 13.95
CA LEU A 379 9.43 -19.45 12.75
C LEU A 379 9.90 -20.87 12.40
N ASP A 380 11.09 -21.28 12.89
CA ASP A 380 11.56 -22.65 12.66
C ASP A 380 10.78 -23.70 13.48
N GLN A 381 9.99 -23.23 14.45
CA GLN A 381 9.11 -24.08 15.24
C GLN A 381 7.69 -23.99 14.72
N LEU A 382 7.28 -25.01 13.99
CA LEU A 382 5.88 -25.18 13.60
C LEU A 382 4.97 -25.16 14.82
N PRO A 383 3.84 -24.43 14.80
CA PRO A 383 2.94 -24.40 15.93
C PRO A 383 2.39 -25.80 16.20
N SER A 384 2.67 -26.31 17.40
CA SER A 384 2.23 -27.62 17.87
C SER A 384 0.69 -27.79 17.97
N SER A 385 -0.05 -26.72 17.72
CA SER A 385 -1.52 -26.66 17.87
C SER A 385 -2.32 -27.00 16.59
N ARG A 386 -1.65 -27.24 15.45
CA ARG A 386 -2.30 -27.66 14.20
C ARG A 386 -1.92 -29.10 13.87
N PRO A 387 -2.88 -30.00 13.58
CA PRO A 387 -2.58 -31.23 12.86
C PRO A 387 -2.10 -30.82 11.47
N GLN A 388 -0.81 -31.00 11.18
CA GLN A 388 -0.23 -30.60 9.91
C GLN A 388 -0.05 -31.82 9.03
N THR A 389 -0.60 -31.76 7.84
CA THR A 389 -0.25 -32.69 6.77
C THR A 389 1.19 -32.39 6.30
N PRO A 390 1.87 -33.36 5.66
CA PRO A 390 3.18 -33.11 5.06
C PRO A 390 3.19 -31.94 4.09
N ASP A 391 2.12 -31.73 3.32
CA ASP A 391 1.99 -30.64 2.35
C ASP A 391 1.87 -29.27 3.06
N GLU A 392 1.06 -29.19 4.12
CA GLU A 392 0.95 -27.95 4.93
C GLU A 392 2.27 -27.61 5.61
N THR A 393 3.03 -28.60 6.04
CA THR A 393 4.34 -28.42 6.63
C THR A 393 5.34 -27.89 5.61
N ALA A 394 5.38 -28.48 4.40
CA ALA A 394 6.26 -28.05 3.32
C ALA A 394 5.94 -26.62 2.85
N ASP A 395 4.66 -26.29 2.72
CA ASP A 395 4.18 -24.95 2.38
C ASP A 395 4.60 -23.90 3.42
N PHE A 396 4.39 -24.20 4.71
CA PHE A 396 4.84 -23.30 5.79
C PHE A 396 6.36 -23.09 5.76
N GLN A 397 7.15 -24.14 5.57
CA GLN A 397 8.60 -24.05 5.49
C GLN A 397 9.06 -23.22 4.29
N GLN A 398 8.39 -23.34 3.15
CA GLN A 398 8.65 -22.52 1.97
C GLN A 398 8.42 -21.03 2.29
N TRP A 399 7.27 -20.68 2.91
CA TRP A 399 6.97 -19.30 3.29
C TRP A 399 7.92 -18.78 4.37
N ALA A 400 8.31 -19.59 5.34
CA ALA A 400 9.32 -19.22 6.32
C ALA A 400 10.67 -18.93 5.67
N GLY A 401 11.09 -19.74 4.69
CA GLY A 401 12.29 -19.49 3.90
C GLY A 401 12.22 -18.16 3.13
N LEU A 402 11.09 -17.87 2.51
CA LEU A 402 10.85 -16.58 1.82
C LEU A 402 10.87 -15.41 2.80
N PHE A 403 10.28 -15.55 4.00
CA PHE A 403 10.29 -14.52 5.03
C PHE A 403 11.70 -14.07 5.41
N TYR A 404 12.63 -15.01 5.52
CA TYR A 404 14.03 -14.69 5.84
C TYR A 404 14.85 -14.23 4.64
N SER A 405 14.58 -14.71 3.46
CA SER A 405 15.41 -14.46 2.27
C SER A 405 14.93 -13.31 1.40
N TRP A 406 13.68 -12.91 1.53
CA TRP A 406 13.08 -11.91 0.64
C TRP A 406 13.29 -10.48 1.15
N GLU A 407 14.43 -9.92 0.77
CA GLU A 407 14.86 -8.57 1.16
C GLU A 407 13.93 -7.45 0.67
N ALA A 408 13.04 -7.71 -0.30
CA ALA A 408 12.10 -6.73 -0.79
C ALA A 408 11.03 -6.36 0.25
N TYR A 409 10.66 -7.29 1.15
CA TYR A 409 9.70 -7.01 2.21
C TYR A 409 10.36 -6.28 3.36
N LYS A 410 9.83 -5.10 3.65
CA LYS A 410 10.36 -4.16 4.64
C LYS A 410 9.35 -3.91 5.76
N VAL A 411 9.86 -3.44 6.87
CA VAL A 411 9.08 -2.84 7.93
C VAL A 411 9.63 -1.45 8.23
N LEU A 412 8.73 -0.49 8.30
CA LEU A 412 8.99 0.86 8.80
C LEU A 412 8.22 1.05 10.09
N ILE A 413 8.90 1.44 11.16
CA ILE A 413 8.29 1.81 12.43
C ILE A 413 8.53 3.30 12.64
N GLN A 414 7.45 4.04 12.82
CA GLN A 414 7.48 5.47 13.13
C GLN A 414 6.81 5.73 14.47
N GLN A 415 7.27 6.73 15.21
CA GLN A 415 6.84 7.05 16.56
C GLN A 415 6.34 8.49 16.66
N LYS A 416 5.31 8.72 17.48
CA LYS A 416 4.74 10.04 17.75
C LYS A 416 4.63 10.32 19.26
N ASP A 417 5.05 11.54 19.67
CA ASP A 417 4.87 12.11 21.02
C ASP A 417 5.27 11.16 22.15
N HIS A 418 6.37 10.43 21.93
CA HIS A 418 6.85 9.44 22.84
C HIS A 418 8.38 9.43 22.81
N THR A 419 9.00 9.67 23.95
CA THR A 419 10.46 9.77 24.08
C THR A 419 11.07 8.54 24.76
N ASP A 420 10.48 7.36 24.59
CA ASP A 420 11.00 6.17 25.25
C ASP A 420 12.26 5.64 24.56
N ALA A 421 13.40 5.85 25.19
CA ALA A 421 14.65 5.22 24.80
C ALA A 421 14.67 3.69 25.06
N ALA A 422 13.68 3.15 25.78
CA ALA A 422 13.62 1.72 26.11
C ALA A 422 13.08 0.87 24.91
N TYR A 423 12.26 1.45 24.04
CA TYR A 423 11.87 0.81 22.80
C TYR A 423 12.85 1.19 21.70
N ARG A 424 14.01 0.56 21.71
CA ARG A 424 14.92 0.61 20.56
C ARG A 424 14.86 -0.72 19.85
N TYR A 425 14.54 -0.65 18.58
CA TYR A 425 14.67 -1.79 17.69
C TYR A 425 16.17 -2.06 17.47
N PRO A 426 16.64 -3.33 17.48
CA PRO A 426 18.01 -3.64 17.15
C PRO A 426 18.33 -3.25 15.70
N GLY A 427 19.15 -2.21 15.51
CA GLY A 427 19.44 -1.61 14.21
C GLY A 427 18.36 -0.60 13.83
N ASP A 428 18.76 0.64 13.54
CA ASP A 428 17.79 1.69 13.23
C ASP A 428 17.43 1.77 11.73
N GLY A 429 18.36 1.47 10.83
CA GLY A 429 18.12 1.49 9.37
C GLY A 429 17.49 2.78 8.81
N ALA A 430 16.98 3.65 9.71
CA ALA A 430 16.26 4.86 9.34
C ALA A 430 17.12 5.85 8.55
N GLU A 431 18.44 5.78 8.70
CA GLU A 431 19.41 6.56 7.93
C GLU A 431 19.28 6.28 6.41
N ALA A 432 18.94 5.04 6.03
CA ALA A 432 18.76 4.65 4.65
C ALA A 432 17.56 5.32 3.95
N LEU A 433 16.67 5.94 4.72
CA LEU A 433 15.50 6.65 4.20
C LEU A 433 15.85 8.05 3.68
N ALA A 434 16.98 8.60 4.09
CA ALA A 434 17.47 9.89 3.62
C ALA A 434 18.11 9.76 2.24
N ILE A 435 18.04 10.85 1.47
CA ILE A 435 18.81 10.93 0.21
C ILE A 435 20.28 11.08 0.59
N PRO A 436 21.18 10.23 0.08
CA PRO A 436 22.60 10.38 0.33
C PRO A 436 23.13 11.61 -0.41
N GLU A 437 23.27 12.74 0.27
CA GLU A 437 23.88 13.95 -0.30
C GLU A 437 25.40 13.80 -0.50
N ASN A 438 26.01 12.83 0.18
CA ASN A 438 27.42 12.55 0.13
C ASN A 438 27.78 11.70 -1.10
N GLY A 439 28.81 12.10 -1.86
CA GLY A 439 29.33 11.33 -2.99
C GLY A 439 29.00 11.87 -4.37
N LEU A 440 28.31 13.01 -4.48
CA LEU A 440 28.13 13.69 -5.75
C LEU A 440 29.36 14.57 -6.10
N SER A 441 29.85 14.46 -7.33
CA SER A 441 30.84 15.37 -7.90
C SER A 441 30.28 16.81 -8.03
N PRO A 442 31.11 17.83 -8.17
CA PRO A 442 30.63 19.21 -8.40
C PRO A 442 29.68 19.32 -9.61
N VAL A 443 29.96 18.59 -10.69
CA VAL A 443 29.13 18.58 -11.92
C VAL A 443 27.76 17.94 -11.64
N GLU A 444 27.73 16.81 -10.93
CA GLU A 444 26.47 16.15 -10.54
C GLU A 444 25.63 17.03 -9.60
N ARG A 445 26.26 17.75 -8.66
CA ARG A 445 25.54 18.70 -7.80
C ARG A 445 24.92 19.85 -8.58
N GLN A 446 25.64 20.41 -9.56
CA GLN A 446 25.10 21.45 -10.44
C GLN A 446 23.90 20.92 -11.25
N ARG A 447 24.06 19.74 -11.87
CA ARG A 447 22.99 19.09 -12.63
C ARG A 447 21.76 18.81 -11.75
N LEU A 448 21.95 18.28 -10.54
CA LEU A 448 20.88 18.05 -9.58
C LEU A 448 20.10 19.34 -9.28
N ALA A 449 20.82 20.44 -9.02
CA ALA A 449 20.19 21.73 -8.75
C ALA A 449 19.36 22.26 -9.93
N GLU A 450 19.85 22.10 -11.16
CA GLU A 450 19.14 22.50 -12.38
C GLU A 450 17.87 21.67 -12.59
N ILE A 451 17.96 20.33 -12.44
CA ILE A 451 16.82 19.41 -12.56
C ILE A 451 15.79 19.68 -11.45
N ALA A 452 16.24 19.79 -10.19
CA ALA A 452 15.36 20.05 -9.06
C ALA A 452 14.58 21.37 -9.23
N LYS A 453 15.27 22.42 -9.72
CA LYS A 453 14.62 23.70 -10.04
C LYS A 453 13.53 23.53 -11.10
N LYS A 454 13.75 22.72 -12.13
CA LYS A 454 12.77 22.51 -13.19
C LYS A 454 11.58 21.69 -12.74
N LEU A 455 11.79 20.65 -11.92
CA LEU A 455 10.72 19.84 -11.30
C LEU A 455 9.87 20.65 -10.31
N ALA A 456 10.44 21.73 -9.73
CA ALA A 456 9.75 22.58 -8.78
C ALA A 456 8.88 23.67 -9.44
N HIS A 457 8.95 23.83 -10.76
CA HIS A 457 8.17 24.79 -11.55
C HIS A 457 7.21 24.10 -12.51
#